data_f13ef6aeb60c4a8b789d186bf70e608a
#
_entry.id   f13ef6aeb60c4a8b789d186bf70e608a
#
_cell.length_a   1.000
_cell.length_b   1.000
_cell.length_c   1.000
_cell.angle_alpha   90.00
_cell.angle_beta   90.00
_cell.angle_gamma   90.00
#
_symmetry.space_group_name_H-M   'P 1'
#
loop_
_entity.id
_entity.type
_entity.pdbx_description
1 polymer ?
#
loop_
_entity_poly.entity_id
_entity_poly.type
_entity_poly.pdbx_seq_one_letter_code
_entity_poly.pdbx_strand_id
1 'polypeptide(L)'
;MSRIFVALFAVAALAASAFTANAGQFGTRDEAIALVKKVQERFKKVGPEATFAAINAGQFNDRDLYPFVHTIDGNLHVANGAWPGIRGKNLHDMRDQDGKYTTQDFMRIATTAPYHGWSDFRWRNPKTNTVDDKSSWIERMGDYFVGVGIYKSEQPNQNTVSIISGSPGSDATYLQVAYDLAAVLNDGENLRVLPIVGIGGPQNIRDVRGLKGIDIGLTQTSILNHFRRSNQILGVPDDDKIAIVSKLFNLEAHLVVRSGITSIEQLKGQKVNLDEVGSGTNHSMRDVFQRLNIPIEEVNMVQSQALLKLKSGEIAATVLVAGKPADSMARFSRADGLSFLPIPYGSALSADFLPAELTHDDYPNMIPEGQTVKTVADGAVLIAYNWPKDNERYHRVEMFVNAFFSRIAEFQQPPHHPKWAEVNLNANVEGWKRLEPAQRWLSDHFSTATLDERQRFETYVNAQRVSGNNALASEPRPEGEALFQEFLNWKRTRKPQ
;
A
#
# COMPACT_ATOMS: atom_id res chain seq x y z
N MET A 1 -49.84 48.75 12.83
CA MET A 1 -49.30 47.85 11.75
C MET A 1 -47.79 47.94 11.55
N SER A 2 -47.01 48.59 12.43
CA SER A 2 -45.60 48.84 12.20
C SER A 2 -44.60 47.92 12.96
N ARG A 3 -45.12 47.06 13.88
CA ARG A 3 -44.23 46.15 14.67
C ARG A 3 -44.09 44.72 14.16
N ILE A 4 -44.98 44.30 13.24
CA ILE A 4 -44.98 42.93 12.66
C ILE A 4 -44.02 42.87 11.45
N PHE A 5 -43.82 43.98 10.74
CA PHE A 5 -42.87 44.02 9.59
C PHE A 5 -41.39 43.99 10.00
N VAL A 6 -41.04 44.47 11.19
CA VAL A 6 -39.64 44.47 11.67
C VAL A 6 -39.21 43.08 12.14
N ALA A 7 -40.12 42.27 12.67
CA ALA A 7 -39.82 40.91 13.13
C ALA A 7 -39.62 39.91 11.96
N LEU A 8 -40.32 40.09 10.82
CA LEU A 8 -40.19 39.27 9.63
C LEU A 8 -38.86 39.54 8.89
N PHE A 9 -38.36 40.79 8.90
CA PHE A 9 -37.06 41.12 8.31
C PHE A 9 -35.87 40.63 9.14
N ALA A 10 -36.02 40.59 10.47
CA ALA A 10 -34.98 40.09 11.37
C ALA A 10 -34.82 38.55 11.27
N VAL A 11 -35.90 37.79 11.08
CA VAL A 11 -35.90 36.34 10.90
C VAL A 11 -35.33 35.95 9.52
N ALA A 12 -35.62 36.71 8.47
CA ALA A 12 -35.07 36.52 7.14
C ALA A 12 -33.58 36.83 7.07
N ALA A 13 -33.07 37.83 7.82
CA ALA A 13 -31.66 38.16 7.92
C ALA A 13 -30.86 37.13 8.74
N LEU A 14 -31.45 36.51 9.76
CA LEU A 14 -30.85 35.44 10.54
C LEU A 14 -30.81 34.11 9.77
N ALA A 15 -31.80 33.82 8.92
CA ALA A 15 -31.80 32.64 8.05
C ALA A 15 -30.78 32.77 6.89
N ALA A 16 -30.59 34.00 6.35
CA ALA A 16 -29.55 34.25 5.33
C ALA A 16 -28.14 34.20 5.88
N SER A 17 -27.92 34.56 7.15
CA SER A 17 -26.58 34.47 7.78
C SER A 17 -26.20 33.05 8.20
N ALA A 18 -27.14 32.14 8.40
CA ALA A 18 -26.85 30.72 8.68
C ALA A 18 -26.40 29.94 7.43
N PHE A 19 -26.81 30.38 6.23
CA PHE A 19 -26.37 29.75 4.97
C PHE A 19 -24.97 30.23 4.49
N THR A 20 -24.50 31.39 4.95
CA THR A 20 -23.20 31.95 4.54
C THR A 20 -22.01 31.48 5.41
N ALA A 21 -22.26 30.91 6.58
CA ALA A 21 -21.19 30.47 7.48
C ALA A 21 -20.46 29.18 7.04
N ASN A 22 -21.09 28.35 6.18
CA ASN A 22 -20.49 27.12 5.67
C ASN A 22 -19.87 27.29 4.27
N ALA A 23 -20.22 28.33 3.52
CA ALA A 23 -19.74 28.58 2.16
C ALA A 23 -18.25 28.98 2.10
N GLY A 24 -17.64 29.38 3.22
CA GLY A 24 -16.24 29.81 3.29
C GLY A 24 -15.21 28.73 3.62
N GLN A 25 -15.65 27.55 4.06
CA GLN A 25 -14.73 26.51 4.54
C GLN A 25 -14.24 25.55 3.44
N PHE A 26 -15.03 25.34 2.40
CA PHE A 26 -14.74 24.46 1.26
C PHE A 26 -14.87 25.21 -0.05
N GLY A 27 -14.18 24.72 -1.08
CA GLY A 27 -14.25 25.27 -2.43
C GLY A 27 -15.54 24.93 -3.17
N THR A 28 -15.93 25.79 -4.11
CA THR A 28 -17.09 25.63 -4.97
C THR A 28 -16.71 25.16 -6.38
N ARG A 29 -17.70 24.69 -7.15
CA ARG A 29 -17.51 24.29 -8.55
C ARG A 29 -16.95 25.43 -9.41
N ASP A 30 -17.47 26.63 -9.24
CA ASP A 30 -17.02 27.82 -10.01
C ASP A 30 -15.58 28.20 -9.65
N GLU A 31 -15.20 28.12 -8.36
CA GLU A 31 -13.82 28.37 -7.92
C GLU A 31 -12.84 27.30 -8.44
N ALA A 32 -13.27 26.04 -8.51
CA ALA A 32 -12.44 24.96 -9.09
C ALA A 32 -12.17 25.21 -10.58
N ILE A 33 -13.20 25.58 -11.35
CA ILE A 33 -13.06 25.95 -12.78
C ILE A 33 -12.15 27.18 -12.91
N ALA A 34 -12.37 28.22 -12.11
CA ALA A 34 -11.54 29.43 -12.13
C ALA A 34 -10.06 29.13 -11.82
N LEU A 35 -9.82 28.21 -10.89
CA LEU A 35 -8.45 27.79 -10.54
C LEU A 35 -7.78 27.03 -11.69
N VAL A 36 -8.50 26.17 -12.42
CA VAL A 36 -8.01 25.51 -13.63
C VAL A 36 -7.59 26.55 -14.67
N LYS A 37 -8.43 27.55 -14.93
CA LYS A 37 -8.11 28.65 -15.87
C LYS A 37 -6.87 29.42 -15.47
N LYS A 38 -6.72 29.73 -14.18
CA LYS A 38 -5.51 30.39 -13.64
C LYS A 38 -4.23 29.56 -13.85
N VAL A 39 -4.31 28.26 -13.72
CA VAL A 39 -3.19 27.35 -14.03
C VAL A 39 -2.87 27.37 -15.53
N GLN A 40 -3.88 27.29 -16.39
CA GLN A 40 -3.70 27.33 -17.84
C GLN A 40 -3.11 28.67 -18.34
N GLU A 41 -3.52 29.78 -17.75
CA GLU A 41 -2.94 31.10 -18.05
C GLU A 41 -1.46 31.17 -17.71
N ARG A 42 -1.10 30.66 -16.51
CA ARG A 42 0.32 30.56 -16.13
C ARG A 42 1.10 29.64 -17.06
N PHE A 43 0.53 28.48 -17.42
CA PHE A 43 1.14 27.52 -18.32
C PHE A 43 1.45 28.14 -19.69
N LYS A 44 0.51 28.92 -20.25
CA LYS A 44 0.72 29.66 -21.50
C LYS A 44 1.81 30.73 -21.37
N LYS A 45 1.94 31.34 -20.20
CA LYS A 45 2.87 32.47 -19.97
C LYS A 45 4.31 32.03 -19.69
N VAL A 46 4.51 30.98 -18.91
CA VAL A 46 5.84 30.59 -18.38
C VAL A 46 6.24 29.16 -18.69
N GLY A 47 5.38 28.39 -19.40
CA GLY A 47 5.64 27.00 -19.79
C GLY A 47 5.37 25.96 -18.70
N PRO A 48 5.56 24.68 -19.05
CA PRO A 48 5.23 23.55 -18.18
C PRO A 48 6.07 23.51 -16.89
N GLU A 49 7.39 23.56 -16.99
CA GLU A 49 8.28 23.38 -15.83
C GLU A 49 8.01 24.37 -14.70
N ALA A 50 7.97 25.68 -15.03
CA ALA A 50 7.72 26.73 -14.05
C ALA A 50 6.29 26.66 -13.45
N THR A 51 5.31 26.16 -14.24
CA THR A 51 3.94 25.98 -13.77
C THR A 51 3.85 24.78 -12.83
N PHE A 52 4.44 23.65 -13.20
CA PHE A 52 4.44 22.44 -12.36
C PHE A 52 5.21 22.66 -11.06
N ALA A 53 6.34 23.36 -11.10
CA ALA A 53 7.07 23.76 -9.89
C ALA A 53 6.20 24.60 -8.94
N ALA A 54 5.43 25.56 -9.48
CA ALA A 54 4.52 26.39 -8.68
C ALA A 54 3.35 25.58 -8.06
N ILE A 55 2.77 24.65 -8.84
CA ILE A 55 1.77 23.71 -8.33
C ILE A 55 2.36 22.88 -7.21
N ASN A 56 3.52 22.28 -7.44
CA ASN A 56 4.21 21.42 -6.50
C ASN A 56 4.63 22.15 -5.21
N ALA A 57 4.84 23.45 -5.28
CA ALA A 57 5.08 24.33 -4.13
C ALA A 57 3.79 24.78 -3.42
N GLY A 58 2.61 24.33 -3.87
CA GLY A 58 1.32 24.70 -3.27
C GLY A 58 0.86 26.13 -3.54
N GLN A 59 1.47 26.85 -4.50
CA GLN A 59 1.15 28.26 -4.76
C GLN A 59 -0.27 28.50 -5.30
N PHE A 60 -0.94 27.44 -5.72
CA PHE A 60 -2.31 27.46 -6.22
C PHE A 60 -3.32 26.88 -5.23
N ASN A 61 -2.87 26.41 -4.07
CA ASN A 61 -3.78 25.80 -3.10
C ASN A 61 -4.64 26.88 -2.43
N ASP A 62 -5.92 26.60 -2.33
CA ASP A 62 -6.89 27.42 -1.61
C ASP A 62 -7.88 26.52 -0.87
N ARG A 63 -7.85 26.55 0.44
CA ARG A 63 -8.69 25.70 1.33
C ARG A 63 -8.48 24.22 1.02
N ASP A 64 -9.48 23.51 0.46
CA ASP A 64 -9.43 22.12 -0.01
C ASP A 64 -9.20 22.00 -1.53
N LEU A 65 -9.14 23.14 -2.24
CA LEU A 65 -8.84 23.19 -3.67
C LEU A 65 -7.33 23.10 -3.90
N TYR A 66 -6.93 22.22 -4.79
CA TYR A 66 -5.56 22.12 -5.28
C TYR A 66 -5.53 21.58 -6.70
N PRO A 67 -4.65 22.09 -7.58
CA PRO A 67 -4.50 21.55 -8.92
C PRO A 67 -3.63 20.30 -8.93
N PHE A 68 -3.93 19.42 -9.89
CA PHE A 68 -3.10 18.29 -10.28
C PHE A 68 -3.00 18.21 -11.80
N VAL A 69 -1.89 17.67 -12.29
CA VAL A 69 -1.60 17.59 -13.73
C VAL A 69 -1.07 16.22 -14.09
N HIS A 70 -1.57 15.68 -15.20
CA HIS A 70 -1.07 14.47 -15.84
C HIS A 70 -0.65 14.75 -17.28
N THR A 71 0.22 13.90 -17.82
CA THR A 71 0.41 13.82 -19.26
C THR A 71 -0.88 13.39 -19.95
N ILE A 72 -1.07 13.78 -21.23
CA ILE A 72 -2.33 13.52 -21.93
C ILE A 72 -2.61 12.03 -22.14
N ASP A 73 -1.58 11.19 -22.19
CA ASP A 73 -1.67 9.73 -22.23
C ASP A 73 -1.94 9.10 -20.85
N GLY A 74 -2.03 9.94 -19.79
CA GLY A 74 -2.29 9.51 -18.42
C GLY A 74 -1.17 8.73 -17.74
N ASN A 75 -0.04 8.52 -18.42
CA ASN A 75 1.03 7.67 -17.91
C ASN A 75 1.88 8.35 -16.83
N LEU A 76 1.84 9.67 -16.69
CA LEU A 76 2.65 10.36 -15.71
C LEU A 76 1.88 11.46 -14.98
N HIS A 77 1.83 11.38 -13.65
CA HIS A 77 1.32 12.42 -12.77
C HIS A 77 2.42 13.45 -12.49
N VAL A 78 2.45 14.56 -13.25
CA VAL A 78 3.59 15.48 -13.27
C VAL A 78 3.56 16.52 -12.16
N ALA A 79 2.38 16.93 -11.68
CA ALA A 79 2.26 17.91 -10.63
C ALA A 79 1.04 17.69 -9.73
N ASN A 80 1.19 17.99 -8.43
CA ASN A 80 0.10 17.93 -7.47
C ASN A 80 0.34 18.90 -6.31
N GLY A 81 -0.64 19.77 -6.05
CA GLY A 81 -0.55 20.77 -5.00
C GLY A 81 -0.60 20.23 -3.58
N ALA A 82 -1.28 19.11 -3.36
CA ALA A 82 -1.51 18.56 -2.02
C ALA A 82 -0.73 17.27 -1.73
N TRP A 83 -0.50 16.41 -2.74
CA TRP A 83 0.01 15.05 -2.53
C TRP A 83 1.36 14.84 -3.22
N PRO A 84 2.48 15.18 -2.56
CA PRO A 84 3.82 15.01 -3.16
C PRO A 84 4.17 13.56 -3.47
N GLY A 85 3.66 12.61 -2.70
CA GLY A 85 3.99 11.19 -2.83
C GLY A 85 3.52 10.50 -4.11
N ILE A 86 2.62 11.13 -4.90
CA ILE A 86 2.15 10.58 -6.18
C ILE A 86 2.75 11.27 -7.40
N ARG A 87 3.58 12.30 -7.20
CA ARG A 87 4.27 13.00 -8.29
C ARG A 87 5.28 12.08 -8.96
N GLY A 88 5.36 12.13 -10.27
CA GLY A 88 6.26 11.30 -11.07
C GLY A 88 5.81 9.85 -11.24
N LYS A 89 4.62 9.48 -10.76
CA LYS A 89 4.10 8.10 -10.84
C LYS A 89 3.19 7.90 -12.04
N ASN A 90 3.18 6.67 -12.54
CA ASN A 90 2.15 6.21 -13.45
C ASN A 90 0.90 5.85 -12.64
N LEU A 91 -0.19 6.59 -12.85
CA LEU A 91 -1.48 6.37 -12.21
C LEU A 91 -2.55 5.87 -13.18
N HIS A 92 -2.15 5.41 -14.38
CA HIS A 92 -3.07 5.01 -15.45
C HIS A 92 -4.10 3.97 -14.98
N ASP A 93 -3.64 2.96 -14.25
CA ASP A 93 -4.48 1.84 -13.79
C ASP A 93 -5.00 2.03 -12.36
N MET A 94 -4.82 3.22 -11.80
CA MET A 94 -5.33 3.54 -10.47
C MET A 94 -6.86 3.52 -10.47
N ARG A 95 -7.43 2.79 -9.52
CA ARG A 95 -8.88 2.74 -9.28
C ARG A 95 -9.23 3.43 -7.97
N ASP A 96 -10.40 4.04 -7.94
CA ASP A 96 -11.03 4.38 -6.67
C ASP A 96 -11.71 3.15 -6.04
N GLN A 97 -12.33 3.35 -4.88
CA GLN A 97 -12.97 2.27 -4.13
C GLN A 97 -14.15 1.59 -4.84
N ASP A 98 -14.79 2.29 -5.78
CA ASP A 98 -15.91 1.75 -6.56
C ASP A 98 -15.41 1.01 -7.81
N GLY A 99 -14.06 0.81 -7.90
CA GLY A 99 -13.41 0.14 -9.02
C GLY A 99 -13.26 1.01 -10.26
N LYS A 100 -13.59 2.30 -10.19
CA LYS A 100 -13.49 3.24 -11.30
C LYS A 100 -12.02 3.59 -11.57
N TYR A 101 -11.59 3.44 -12.81
CA TYR A 101 -10.28 3.90 -13.27
C TYR A 101 -10.27 5.43 -13.39
N THR A 102 -9.84 6.10 -12.33
CA THR A 102 -9.93 7.57 -12.23
C THR A 102 -9.12 8.27 -13.29
N THR A 103 -7.85 7.89 -13.49
CA THR A 103 -6.99 8.51 -14.50
C THR A 103 -7.49 8.27 -15.91
N GLN A 104 -7.99 7.07 -16.22
CA GLN A 104 -8.58 6.77 -17.53
C GLN A 104 -9.85 7.60 -17.79
N ASP A 105 -10.68 7.83 -16.77
CA ASP A 105 -11.84 8.73 -16.89
C ASP A 105 -11.40 10.17 -17.16
N PHE A 106 -10.35 10.66 -16.49
CA PHE A 106 -9.77 11.98 -16.75
C PHE A 106 -9.22 12.09 -18.17
N MET A 107 -8.49 11.08 -18.65
CA MET A 107 -7.99 11.00 -20.03
C MET A 107 -9.14 11.06 -21.03
N ARG A 108 -10.19 10.25 -20.83
CA ARG A 108 -11.37 10.25 -21.69
C ARG A 108 -11.98 11.66 -21.79
N ILE A 109 -12.12 12.37 -20.67
CA ILE A 109 -12.65 13.74 -20.63
C ILE A 109 -11.70 14.69 -21.40
N ALA A 110 -10.39 14.62 -21.15
CA ALA A 110 -9.42 15.52 -21.73
C ALA A 110 -9.14 15.27 -23.23
N THR A 111 -9.47 14.06 -23.74
CA THR A 111 -9.23 13.69 -25.16
C THR A 111 -10.49 13.66 -26.00
N THR A 112 -11.68 13.72 -25.40
CA THR A 112 -12.97 13.75 -26.11
C THR A 112 -13.57 15.15 -26.07
N ALA A 113 -14.03 15.67 -27.20
CA ALA A 113 -14.70 16.98 -27.25
C ALA A 113 -15.89 17.04 -26.27
N PRO A 114 -16.04 18.12 -25.50
CA PRO A 114 -15.40 19.44 -25.56
C PRO A 114 -14.03 19.55 -24.85
N TYR A 115 -13.33 18.46 -24.54
CA TYR A 115 -12.01 18.39 -23.90
C TYR A 115 -11.96 18.90 -22.45
N HIS A 116 -13.11 18.95 -21.80
CA HIS A 116 -13.29 19.28 -20.39
C HIS A 116 -14.57 18.66 -19.84
N GLY A 117 -14.64 18.51 -18.52
CA GLY A 117 -15.81 18.00 -17.85
C GLY A 117 -15.56 17.65 -16.39
N TRP A 118 -16.61 17.25 -15.68
CA TRP A 118 -16.53 16.78 -14.32
C TRP A 118 -16.33 15.27 -14.27
N SER A 119 -15.47 14.83 -13.33
CA SER A 119 -15.32 13.44 -12.95
C SER A 119 -15.54 13.27 -11.46
N ASP A 120 -16.42 12.35 -11.07
CA ASP A 120 -16.71 12.01 -9.69
C ASP A 120 -15.93 10.76 -9.29
N PHE A 121 -15.27 10.81 -8.13
CA PHE A 121 -14.49 9.71 -7.55
C PHE A 121 -14.22 9.99 -6.07
N ARG A 122 -13.68 9.03 -5.34
CA ARG A 122 -13.31 9.24 -3.94
C ARG A 122 -11.84 9.55 -3.79
N TRP A 123 -11.53 10.56 -2.94
CA TRP A 123 -10.17 10.96 -2.70
C TRP A 123 -9.97 11.58 -1.33
N ARG A 124 -8.74 11.49 -0.82
CA ARG A 124 -8.36 12.11 0.45
C ARG A 124 -8.45 13.63 0.37
N ASN A 125 -9.18 14.22 1.31
CA ASN A 125 -9.33 15.66 1.43
C ASN A 125 -8.17 16.24 2.26
N PRO A 126 -7.37 17.17 1.74
CA PRO A 126 -6.22 17.71 2.46
C PRO A 126 -6.61 18.59 3.66
N LYS A 127 -7.86 19.06 3.71
CA LYS A 127 -8.34 19.94 4.78
C LYS A 127 -8.87 19.16 5.99
N THR A 128 -9.68 18.15 5.74
CA THR A 128 -10.30 17.31 6.78
C THR A 128 -9.45 16.09 7.11
N ASN A 129 -8.58 15.70 6.18
CA ASN A 129 -7.77 14.51 6.23
C ASN A 129 -8.60 13.20 6.21
N THR A 130 -9.82 13.28 5.67
CA THR A 130 -10.73 12.15 5.44
C THR A 130 -10.77 11.79 3.96
N VAL A 131 -11.23 10.59 3.64
CA VAL A 131 -11.57 10.22 2.25
C VAL A 131 -13.01 10.57 2.01
N ASP A 132 -13.20 11.54 1.12
CA ASP A 132 -14.51 12.12 0.83
C ASP A 132 -14.82 11.95 -0.66
N ASP A 133 -16.11 12.02 -1.01
CA ASP A 133 -16.54 12.11 -2.39
C ASP A 133 -15.99 13.39 -3.01
N LYS A 134 -15.32 13.25 -4.14
CA LYS A 134 -14.68 14.35 -4.87
C LYS A 134 -15.23 14.46 -6.27
N SER A 135 -15.57 15.68 -6.69
CA SER A 135 -15.82 16.02 -8.08
C SER A 135 -14.69 16.89 -8.59
N SER A 136 -13.97 16.47 -9.63
CA SER A 136 -12.91 17.26 -10.23
C SER A 136 -13.30 17.75 -11.62
N TRP A 137 -13.10 19.04 -11.85
CA TRP A 137 -13.10 19.61 -13.20
C TRP A 137 -11.80 19.27 -13.86
N ILE A 138 -11.87 18.55 -14.97
CA ILE A 138 -10.74 18.15 -15.80
C ILE A 138 -10.78 18.96 -17.09
N GLU A 139 -9.63 19.50 -17.52
CA GLU A 139 -9.56 20.24 -18.76
C GLU A 139 -8.20 20.03 -19.43
N ARG A 140 -8.21 19.88 -20.75
CA ARG A 140 -6.99 19.71 -21.56
C ARG A 140 -6.11 20.96 -21.51
N MET A 141 -4.81 20.76 -21.47
CA MET A 141 -3.78 21.81 -21.43
C MET A 141 -2.57 21.39 -22.29
N GLY A 142 -2.69 21.48 -23.62
CA GLY A 142 -1.67 20.99 -24.57
C GLY A 142 -1.49 19.48 -24.49
N ASP A 143 -0.27 19.04 -24.23
CA ASP A 143 0.08 17.61 -24.02
C ASP A 143 -0.20 17.10 -22.60
N TYR A 144 -0.94 17.87 -21.84
CA TYR A 144 -1.33 17.56 -20.47
C TYR A 144 -2.84 17.75 -20.28
N PHE A 145 -3.32 17.33 -19.15
CA PHE A 145 -4.58 17.79 -18.59
C PHE A 145 -4.40 18.23 -17.14
N VAL A 146 -5.14 19.25 -16.76
CA VAL A 146 -5.17 19.78 -15.40
C VAL A 146 -6.52 19.51 -14.78
N GLY A 147 -6.54 19.17 -13.49
CA GLY A 147 -7.74 19.00 -12.72
C GLY A 147 -7.69 19.77 -11.41
N VAL A 148 -8.85 20.26 -10.98
CA VAL A 148 -9.09 20.80 -9.65
C VAL A 148 -10.44 20.25 -9.16
N GLY A 149 -10.49 19.72 -7.94
CA GLY A 149 -11.69 19.10 -7.41
C GLY A 149 -12.20 19.75 -6.15
N ILE A 150 -13.53 19.71 -6.00
CA ILE A 150 -14.26 20.01 -4.78
C ILE A 150 -14.60 18.73 -4.06
N TYR A 151 -14.73 18.79 -2.74
CA TYR A 151 -15.18 17.67 -1.92
C TYR A 151 -16.63 17.85 -1.50
N LYS A 152 -17.41 16.79 -1.63
CA LYS A 152 -18.78 16.76 -1.14
C LYS A 152 -18.72 16.45 0.35
N SER A 153 -19.29 17.27 1.20
CA SER A 153 -19.32 17.06 2.65
C SER A 153 -20.41 16.06 3.05
N GLU A 154 -20.32 14.83 2.55
CA GLU A 154 -21.16 13.76 3.10
C GLU A 154 -20.45 13.13 4.30
N GLN A 155 -21.20 12.80 5.34
CA GLN A 155 -20.70 12.00 6.46
C GLN A 155 -20.15 10.68 5.90
N PRO A 156 -18.94 10.25 6.30
CA PRO A 156 -18.46 8.94 5.89
C PRO A 156 -19.50 7.88 6.26
N ASN A 157 -19.82 7.00 5.33
CA ASN A 157 -20.68 5.86 5.64
C ASN A 157 -20.15 5.18 6.90
N GLN A 158 -20.98 5.01 7.91
CA GLN A 158 -20.58 4.44 9.20
C GLN A 158 -19.88 3.08 9.06
N ASN A 159 -20.21 2.33 8.02
CA ASN A 159 -19.69 1.00 7.76
C ASN A 159 -18.48 0.99 6.81
N THR A 160 -17.88 2.12 6.48
CA THR A 160 -16.69 2.17 5.65
C THR A 160 -15.43 1.93 6.48
N VAL A 161 -14.63 0.96 6.07
CA VAL A 161 -13.29 0.65 6.62
C VAL A 161 -12.25 1.04 5.59
N SER A 162 -11.41 2.01 5.93
CA SER A 162 -10.35 2.50 5.05
C SER A 162 -9.04 1.78 5.29
N ILE A 163 -8.42 1.28 4.22
CA ILE A 163 -7.15 0.52 4.27
C ILE A 163 -6.07 1.30 3.54
N ILE A 164 -5.07 1.83 4.26
CA ILE A 164 -3.88 2.42 3.66
C ILE A 164 -2.94 1.34 3.15
N SER A 165 -2.54 1.43 1.88
CA SER A 165 -1.81 0.39 1.16
C SER A 165 -0.48 0.90 0.59
N GLY A 166 -0.01 0.30 -0.49
CA GLY A 166 1.23 0.68 -1.17
C GLY A 166 1.04 1.73 -2.24
N SER A 167 2.14 2.05 -2.90
CA SER A 167 2.23 3.00 -3.98
C SER A 167 1.86 2.36 -5.32
N PRO A 168 1.09 3.04 -6.18
CA PRO A 168 0.95 2.61 -7.56
C PRO A 168 2.27 2.81 -8.33
N GLY A 169 2.61 1.89 -9.23
CA GLY A 169 3.73 2.05 -10.18
C GLY A 169 5.03 1.33 -9.86
N SER A 170 5.22 0.81 -8.69
CA SER A 170 6.10 -0.31 -8.40
C SER A 170 5.20 -1.46 -7.95
N ASP A 171 5.55 -2.69 -8.19
CA ASP A 171 4.74 -3.86 -7.88
C ASP A 171 3.95 -3.70 -6.60
N ALA A 172 2.76 -3.20 -6.77
CA ALA A 172 1.90 -2.72 -5.72
C ALA A 172 1.19 -3.91 -5.06
N THR A 173 1.94 -4.93 -4.60
CA THR A 173 1.37 -6.07 -3.88
C THR A 173 0.39 -5.61 -2.80
N TYR A 174 0.75 -4.57 -2.03
CA TYR A 174 -0.15 -4.02 -1.02
C TYR A 174 -1.39 -3.36 -1.62
N LEU A 175 -1.25 -2.69 -2.76
CA LEU A 175 -2.39 -2.06 -3.43
C LEU A 175 -3.32 -3.13 -4.02
N GLN A 176 -2.76 -4.17 -4.64
CA GLN A 176 -3.54 -5.30 -5.14
C GLN A 176 -4.27 -6.03 -4.00
N VAL A 177 -3.60 -6.28 -2.89
CA VAL A 177 -4.22 -6.86 -1.68
C VAL A 177 -5.38 -6.00 -1.17
N ALA A 178 -5.22 -4.68 -1.14
CA ALA A 178 -6.29 -3.79 -0.73
C ALA A 178 -7.48 -3.80 -1.71
N TYR A 179 -7.22 -3.93 -3.01
CA TYR A 179 -8.26 -4.12 -4.03
C TYR A 179 -8.95 -5.47 -3.91
N ASP A 180 -8.21 -6.54 -3.67
CA ASP A 180 -8.79 -7.86 -3.43
C ASP A 180 -9.71 -7.83 -2.19
N LEU A 181 -9.27 -7.19 -1.10
CA LEU A 181 -10.09 -6.99 0.10
C LEU A 181 -11.39 -6.23 -0.22
N ALA A 182 -11.29 -5.16 -1.01
CA ALA A 182 -12.48 -4.43 -1.44
C ALA A 182 -13.38 -5.26 -2.35
N ALA A 183 -12.81 -5.96 -3.32
CA ALA A 183 -13.57 -6.77 -4.28
C ALA A 183 -14.36 -7.90 -3.62
N VAL A 184 -13.75 -8.55 -2.62
CA VAL A 184 -14.39 -9.66 -1.90
C VAL A 184 -15.34 -9.15 -0.83
N LEU A 185 -14.96 -8.15 -0.02
CA LEU A 185 -15.66 -7.81 1.22
C LEU A 185 -16.75 -6.75 1.08
N ASN A 186 -16.79 -5.99 -0.02
CA ASN A 186 -17.88 -5.04 -0.26
C ASN A 186 -19.18 -5.81 -0.51
N ASP A 187 -20.15 -5.63 0.37
CA ASP A 187 -21.45 -6.29 0.27
C ASP A 187 -22.59 -5.34 -0.22
N GLY A 188 -22.24 -4.08 -0.45
CA GLY A 188 -23.18 -3.05 -0.93
C GLY A 188 -24.07 -2.44 0.12
N GLU A 189 -24.17 -3.03 1.32
CA GLU A 189 -25.10 -2.62 2.38
C GLU A 189 -24.43 -2.37 3.74
N ASN A 190 -23.73 -3.38 4.27
CA ASN A 190 -23.25 -3.39 5.65
C ASN A 190 -21.78 -3.05 5.79
N LEU A 191 -20.93 -3.49 4.85
CA LEU A 191 -19.50 -3.28 4.89
C LEU A 191 -18.99 -2.73 3.56
N ARG A 192 -18.23 -1.66 3.65
CA ARG A 192 -17.50 -1.08 2.54
C ARG A 192 -16.01 -1.02 2.88
N VAL A 193 -15.18 -1.64 2.09
CA VAL A 193 -13.72 -1.57 2.20
C VAL A 193 -13.20 -0.56 1.18
N LEU A 194 -12.45 0.41 1.67
CA LEU A 194 -11.92 1.53 0.89
C LEU A 194 -10.39 1.45 0.80
N PRO A 195 -9.83 0.99 -0.33
CA PRO A 195 -8.40 1.07 -0.58
C PRO A 195 -7.93 2.53 -0.68
N ILE A 196 -6.91 2.88 0.12
CA ILE A 196 -6.25 4.17 0.10
C ILE A 196 -4.82 3.98 -0.37
N VAL A 197 -4.43 4.73 -1.38
CA VAL A 197 -3.05 4.74 -1.87
C VAL A 197 -2.14 5.39 -0.85
N GLY A 198 -1.11 4.66 -0.41
CA GLY A 198 -0.04 5.13 0.46
C GLY A 198 1.33 4.94 -0.19
N ILE A 199 2.37 5.09 0.60
CA ILE A 199 3.75 4.74 0.19
C ILE A 199 4.14 3.35 0.73
N GLY A 200 3.33 2.81 1.63
CA GLY A 200 3.67 1.60 2.38
C GLY A 200 4.58 1.88 3.57
N GLY A 201 5.10 0.80 4.16
CA GLY A 201 6.10 0.86 5.21
C GLY A 201 5.78 1.77 6.41
N PRO A 202 6.73 2.63 6.82
CA PRO A 202 6.57 3.48 7.99
C PRO A 202 5.42 4.48 7.92
N GLN A 203 5.05 4.95 6.70
CA GLN A 203 3.96 5.90 6.55
C GLN A 203 2.63 5.27 6.98
N ASN A 204 2.36 4.03 6.56
CA ASN A 204 1.10 3.36 6.86
C ASN A 204 0.90 3.19 8.37
N ILE A 205 1.96 2.92 9.12
CA ILE A 205 1.91 2.86 10.59
C ILE A 205 1.51 4.23 11.16
N ARG A 206 2.11 5.31 10.67
CA ARG A 206 1.77 6.69 11.09
C ARG A 206 0.33 7.03 10.77
N ASP A 207 -0.13 6.65 9.58
CA ASP A 207 -1.46 6.96 9.08
C ASP A 207 -2.54 6.19 9.84
N VAL A 208 -2.34 4.90 10.14
CA VAL A 208 -3.23 4.13 11.01
C VAL A 208 -3.31 4.75 12.40
N ARG A 209 -2.18 5.22 12.92
CA ARG A 209 -2.12 5.79 14.26
C ARG A 209 -2.73 7.18 14.37
N GLY A 210 -2.52 8.05 13.40
CA GLY A 210 -2.79 9.48 13.52
C GLY A 210 -3.66 10.11 12.45
N LEU A 211 -3.89 9.42 11.31
CA LEU A 211 -4.65 10.00 10.23
C LEU A 211 -6.14 9.71 10.39
N LYS A 212 -6.93 10.77 10.58
CA LYS A 212 -8.38 10.63 10.67
C LYS A 212 -8.94 10.02 9.37
N GLY A 213 -9.71 8.95 9.51
CA GLY A 213 -10.30 8.25 8.37
C GLY A 213 -9.53 7.02 7.89
N ILE A 214 -8.36 6.71 8.44
CA ILE A 214 -7.68 5.45 8.22
C ILE A 214 -7.98 4.49 9.39
N ASP A 215 -8.38 3.28 9.08
CA ASP A 215 -8.73 2.25 10.06
C ASP A 215 -7.70 1.13 10.10
N ILE A 216 -7.23 0.71 8.93
CA ILE A 216 -6.33 -0.44 8.73
C ILE A 216 -5.17 -0.01 7.83
N GLY A 217 -4.01 -0.63 7.99
CA GLY A 217 -2.86 -0.41 7.14
C GLY A 217 -2.09 -1.69 6.84
N LEU A 218 -1.40 -1.68 5.71
CA LEU A 218 -0.46 -2.73 5.30
C LEU A 218 0.96 -2.27 5.61
N THR A 219 1.73 -3.10 6.28
CA THR A 219 3.15 -2.84 6.59
C THR A 219 3.95 -4.13 6.67
N GLN A 220 5.21 -4.05 7.11
CA GLN A 220 6.13 -5.17 7.20
C GLN A 220 6.56 -5.43 8.64
N THR A 221 6.86 -6.69 8.95
CA THR A 221 7.30 -7.10 10.31
C THR A 221 8.62 -6.44 10.70
N SER A 222 9.58 -6.32 9.79
CA SER A 222 10.85 -5.65 10.07
C SER A 222 10.68 -4.19 10.47
N ILE A 223 9.75 -3.48 9.81
CA ILE A 223 9.42 -2.07 10.08
C ILE A 223 8.73 -1.93 11.41
N LEU A 224 7.77 -2.80 11.73
CA LEU A 224 7.13 -2.83 13.04
C LEU A 224 8.14 -3.06 14.16
N ASN A 225 9.05 -4.02 13.99
CA ASN A 225 10.09 -4.34 14.96
C ASN A 225 11.10 -3.19 15.11
N HIS A 226 11.49 -2.54 14.00
CA HIS A 226 12.33 -1.35 14.06
C HIS A 226 11.64 -0.21 14.80
N PHE A 227 10.37 0.04 14.52
CA PHE A 227 9.54 1.01 15.23
C PHE A 227 9.52 0.77 16.74
N ARG A 228 9.31 -0.48 17.15
CA ARG A 228 9.27 -0.89 18.55
C ARG A 228 10.62 -0.73 19.25
N ARG A 229 11.73 -1.11 18.60
CA ARG A 229 13.09 -0.98 19.18
C ARG A 229 13.56 0.46 19.29
N SER A 230 13.25 1.28 18.31
CA SER A 230 13.81 2.63 18.22
C SER A 230 13.01 3.68 18.98
N ASN A 231 11.72 3.42 19.25
CA ASN A 231 10.78 4.42 19.78
C ASN A 231 10.80 5.76 19.01
N GLN A 232 11.47 5.79 17.83
CA GLN A 232 11.86 7.02 17.16
C GLN A 232 11.13 7.27 15.83
N ILE A 233 10.55 6.26 15.18
CA ILE A 233 9.93 6.44 13.85
C ILE A 233 8.80 7.48 13.90
N LEU A 234 8.17 7.66 15.06
CA LEU A 234 7.06 8.60 15.23
C LEU A 234 7.31 9.66 16.30
N GLY A 235 8.42 9.59 17.02
CA GLY A 235 8.66 10.47 18.18
C GLY A 235 7.63 10.27 19.31
N VAL A 236 6.91 9.15 19.31
CA VAL A 236 5.85 8.85 20.28
C VAL A 236 6.11 7.46 20.87
N PRO A 237 6.03 7.30 22.19
CA PRO A 237 6.19 5.99 22.84
C PRO A 237 5.23 4.95 22.26
N ASP A 238 5.67 3.70 22.25
CA ASP A 238 4.77 2.56 22.01
C ASP A 238 3.72 2.54 23.12
N ASP A 239 2.48 2.78 22.74
CA ASP A 239 1.35 2.94 23.66
C ASP A 239 0.26 1.88 23.42
N ASP A 240 0.62 0.73 22.87
CA ASP A 240 -0.31 -0.35 22.55
C ASP A 240 -1.45 0.07 21.56
N LYS A 241 -1.30 1.19 20.86
CA LYS A 241 -2.34 1.69 19.95
C LYS A 241 -2.36 1.01 18.59
N ILE A 242 -1.32 0.29 18.25
CA ILE A 242 -1.27 -0.52 17.03
C ILE A 242 -1.41 -1.99 17.43
N ALA A 243 -2.34 -2.69 16.79
CA ALA A 243 -2.55 -4.12 16.94
C ALA A 243 -2.55 -4.83 15.58
N ILE A 244 -2.18 -6.10 15.59
CA ILE A 244 -2.12 -6.94 14.39
C ILE A 244 -3.51 -7.52 14.12
N VAL A 245 -4.05 -7.23 12.94
CA VAL A 245 -5.24 -7.91 12.43
C VAL A 245 -4.86 -9.32 11.98
N SER A 246 -3.89 -9.42 11.07
CA SER A 246 -3.36 -10.70 10.59
C SER A 246 -1.94 -10.53 10.03
N LYS A 247 -1.09 -11.53 10.24
CA LYS A 247 0.05 -11.74 9.35
C LYS A 247 -0.51 -12.28 8.03
N LEU A 248 -0.02 -11.76 6.91
CA LEU A 248 -0.45 -12.19 5.59
C LEU A 248 0.54 -13.23 5.02
N PHE A 249 1.41 -12.80 4.18
CA PHE A 249 2.38 -13.63 3.46
C PHE A 249 3.78 -13.02 3.58
N ASN A 250 4.75 -13.63 2.91
CA ASN A 250 6.10 -13.09 2.83
C ASN A 250 6.27 -12.27 1.53
N LEU A 251 7.06 -11.21 1.64
CA LEU A 251 7.49 -10.35 0.54
C LEU A 251 8.98 -10.63 0.29
N GLU A 252 9.31 -11.19 -0.84
CA GLU A 252 10.68 -11.54 -1.19
C GLU A 252 11.46 -10.31 -1.66
N ALA A 253 12.75 -10.25 -1.30
CA ALA A 253 13.65 -9.24 -1.81
C ALA A 253 14.19 -9.67 -3.19
N HIS A 254 13.91 -8.87 -4.21
CA HIS A 254 14.30 -9.08 -5.60
C HIS A 254 15.48 -8.17 -5.92
N LEU A 255 16.70 -8.62 -5.68
CA LEU A 255 17.91 -7.86 -5.99
C LEU A 255 18.36 -8.17 -7.42
N VAL A 256 18.18 -7.22 -8.33
CA VAL A 256 18.57 -7.34 -9.74
C VAL A 256 19.85 -6.56 -9.99
N VAL A 257 20.79 -7.17 -10.67
CA VAL A 257 22.08 -6.59 -11.03
C VAL A 257 22.36 -6.67 -12.53
N ARG A 258 23.20 -5.77 -13.02
CA ARG A 258 23.75 -5.84 -14.38
C ARG A 258 24.84 -6.90 -14.49
N SER A 259 25.16 -7.29 -15.72
CA SER A 259 26.24 -8.23 -16.03
C SER A 259 27.55 -7.88 -15.35
N GLY A 260 28.29 -8.91 -14.93
CA GLY A 260 29.58 -8.79 -14.29
C GLY A 260 29.54 -8.68 -12.77
N ILE A 261 28.36 -8.51 -12.16
CA ILE A 261 28.17 -8.54 -10.70
C ILE A 261 27.64 -9.92 -10.32
N THR A 262 28.42 -10.66 -9.53
CA THR A 262 28.15 -12.06 -9.15
C THR A 262 28.08 -12.28 -7.63
N SER A 263 28.44 -11.27 -6.84
CA SER A 263 28.31 -11.31 -5.39
C SER A 263 27.84 -9.97 -4.83
N ILE A 264 27.17 -10.00 -3.69
CA ILE A 264 26.61 -8.79 -3.04
C ILE A 264 27.72 -7.86 -2.53
N GLU A 265 28.91 -8.40 -2.23
CA GLU A 265 30.08 -7.62 -1.80
C GLU A 265 30.58 -6.67 -2.90
N GLN A 266 30.37 -7.01 -4.18
CA GLN A 266 30.72 -6.15 -5.31
C GLN A 266 29.86 -4.91 -5.41
N LEU A 267 28.77 -4.83 -4.65
CA LEU A 267 27.92 -3.64 -4.56
C LEU A 267 28.49 -2.58 -3.61
N LYS A 268 29.55 -2.85 -2.86
CA LYS A 268 30.20 -1.85 -2.00
C LYS A 268 30.62 -0.62 -2.81
N GLY A 269 30.14 0.56 -2.40
CA GLY A 269 30.40 1.84 -3.08
C GLY A 269 29.70 2.00 -4.44
N GLN A 270 28.87 1.05 -4.87
CA GLN A 270 28.12 1.15 -6.11
C GLN A 270 26.78 1.83 -5.92
N LYS A 271 26.26 2.43 -6.99
CA LYS A 271 24.89 2.99 -7.02
C LYS A 271 23.86 1.87 -7.04
N VAL A 272 23.06 1.78 -5.97
CA VAL A 272 22.00 0.79 -5.82
C VAL A 272 20.66 1.52 -5.59
N ASN A 273 19.68 1.21 -6.43
CA ASN A 273 18.33 1.73 -6.22
C ASN A 273 17.61 0.96 -5.11
N LEU A 274 17.20 1.67 -4.08
CA LEU A 274 16.38 1.16 -2.98
C LEU A 274 14.92 1.61 -3.07
N ASP A 275 14.40 1.75 -4.29
CA ASP A 275 13.04 2.21 -4.53
C ASP A 275 12.78 3.64 -4.02
N GLU A 276 11.54 4.06 -3.91
CA GLU A 276 11.18 5.41 -3.47
C GLU A 276 11.49 5.62 -1.98
N VAL A 277 11.96 6.81 -1.64
CA VAL A 277 12.25 7.19 -0.25
C VAL A 277 11.01 7.01 0.63
N GLY A 278 11.17 6.27 1.73
CA GLY A 278 10.09 5.99 2.67
C GLY A 278 9.17 4.82 2.30
N SER A 279 9.43 4.14 1.16
CA SER A 279 8.75 2.89 0.82
C SER A 279 9.19 1.74 1.76
N GLY A 280 8.39 0.67 1.78
CA GLY A 280 8.76 -0.54 2.52
C GLY A 280 10.09 -1.13 2.05
N THR A 281 10.30 -1.21 0.73
CA THR A 281 11.57 -1.64 0.13
C THR A 281 12.74 -0.78 0.58
N ASN A 282 12.58 0.56 0.52
CA ASN A 282 13.62 1.50 0.93
C ASN A 282 14.07 1.26 2.37
N HIS A 283 13.10 1.10 3.28
CA HIS A 283 13.39 0.90 4.69
C HIS A 283 14.03 -0.46 4.97
N SER A 284 13.42 -1.55 4.49
CA SER A 284 13.89 -2.91 4.75
C SER A 284 15.26 -3.17 4.13
N MET A 285 15.49 -2.72 2.90
CA MET A 285 16.76 -3.00 2.22
C MET A 285 17.91 -2.11 2.70
N ARG A 286 17.64 -0.89 3.15
CA ARG A 286 18.66 -0.10 3.86
C ARG A 286 19.13 -0.82 5.12
N ASP A 287 18.23 -1.39 5.90
CA ASP A 287 18.54 -2.18 7.10
C ASP A 287 19.33 -3.45 6.72
N VAL A 288 18.94 -4.18 5.66
CA VAL A 288 19.67 -5.37 5.16
C VAL A 288 21.10 -5.02 4.77
N PHE A 289 21.33 -4.02 3.91
CA PHE A 289 22.67 -3.62 3.49
C PHE A 289 23.53 -3.16 4.67
N GLN A 290 22.94 -2.43 5.61
CA GLN A 290 23.64 -2.00 6.83
C GLN A 290 24.07 -3.19 7.69
N ARG A 291 23.19 -4.17 7.95
CA ARG A 291 23.49 -5.35 8.77
C ARG A 291 24.48 -6.29 8.12
N LEU A 292 24.50 -6.37 6.79
CA LEU A 292 25.49 -7.12 6.03
C LEU A 292 26.82 -6.38 5.88
N ASN A 293 26.94 -5.17 6.41
CA ASN A 293 28.13 -4.31 6.28
C ASN A 293 28.55 -4.08 4.81
N ILE A 294 27.57 -3.79 3.95
CA ILE A 294 27.75 -3.48 2.54
C ILE A 294 27.35 -2.01 2.31
N PRO A 295 28.27 -1.05 2.49
CA PRO A 295 27.99 0.35 2.22
C PRO A 295 27.80 0.56 0.72
N ILE A 296 26.65 1.09 0.32
CA ILE A 296 26.27 1.40 -1.05
C ILE A 296 26.13 2.90 -1.25
N GLU A 297 26.18 3.37 -2.48
CA GLU A 297 25.67 4.69 -2.87
C GLU A 297 24.17 4.56 -3.14
N GLU A 298 23.33 4.90 -2.16
CA GLU A 298 21.89 4.78 -2.28
C GLU A 298 21.35 5.79 -3.30
N VAL A 299 20.55 5.29 -4.25
CA VAL A 299 19.71 6.11 -5.13
C VAL A 299 18.26 5.68 -5.00
N ASN A 300 17.32 6.58 -5.27
CA ASN A 300 15.91 6.35 -5.02
C ASN A 300 15.07 6.76 -6.24
N MET A 301 14.40 5.78 -6.83
CA MET A 301 13.50 5.97 -7.96
C MET A 301 12.55 4.77 -8.10
N VAL A 302 11.44 4.96 -8.79
CA VAL A 302 10.50 3.88 -9.13
C VAL A 302 11.17 2.82 -10.02
N GLN A 303 10.70 1.57 -9.93
CA GLN A 303 11.34 0.42 -10.61
C GLN A 303 11.41 0.58 -12.15
N SER A 304 10.43 1.22 -12.77
CA SER A 304 10.45 1.48 -14.22
C SER A 304 11.62 2.37 -14.66
N GLN A 305 11.97 3.38 -13.87
CA GLN A 305 13.14 4.23 -14.11
C GLN A 305 14.45 3.49 -13.78
N ALA A 306 14.46 2.74 -12.66
CA ALA A 306 15.61 1.96 -12.26
C ALA A 306 15.99 0.92 -13.32
N LEU A 307 15.02 0.27 -13.96
CA LEU A 307 15.27 -0.67 -15.05
C LEU A 307 16.03 -0.02 -16.22
N LEU A 308 15.63 1.18 -16.62
CA LEU A 308 16.32 1.90 -17.71
C LEU A 308 17.76 2.25 -17.33
N LYS A 309 17.98 2.73 -16.09
CA LYS A 309 19.30 3.07 -15.57
C LYS A 309 20.19 1.85 -15.32
N LEU A 310 19.60 0.73 -14.96
CA LEU A 310 20.31 -0.54 -14.83
C LEU A 310 20.81 -1.04 -16.20
N LYS A 311 19.94 -0.99 -17.23
CA LYS A 311 20.32 -1.35 -18.61
C LYS A 311 21.37 -0.41 -19.22
N SER A 312 21.33 0.88 -18.91
CA SER A 312 22.34 1.85 -19.35
C SER A 312 23.65 1.77 -18.57
N GLY A 313 23.70 1.01 -17.47
CA GLY A 313 24.86 0.93 -16.60
C GLY A 313 25.07 2.12 -15.66
N GLU A 314 24.11 3.03 -15.56
CA GLU A 314 24.16 4.20 -14.65
C GLU A 314 24.06 3.77 -13.18
N ILE A 315 23.33 2.69 -12.89
CA ILE A 315 23.28 2.03 -11.57
C ILE A 315 23.77 0.59 -11.67
N ALA A 316 24.29 0.07 -10.58
CA ALA A 316 24.81 -1.31 -10.51
C ALA A 316 23.71 -2.33 -10.21
N ALA A 317 22.72 -1.92 -9.41
CA ALA A 317 21.64 -2.78 -8.95
C ALA A 317 20.37 -1.99 -8.67
N THR A 318 19.25 -2.72 -8.70
CA THR A 318 17.97 -2.28 -8.12
C THR A 318 17.39 -3.38 -7.24
N VAL A 319 16.65 -3.01 -6.21
CA VAL A 319 15.98 -3.99 -5.36
C VAL A 319 14.52 -3.62 -5.16
N LEU A 320 13.68 -4.64 -5.05
CA LEU A 320 12.26 -4.54 -4.72
C LEU A 320 11.90 -5.60 -3.68
N VAL A 321 11.16 -5.23 -2.65
CA VAL A 321 10.57 -6.15 -1.66
C VAL A 321 9.08 -6.25 -1.95
N ALA A 322 8.67 -7.36 -2.56
CA ALA A 322 7.30 -7.58 -3.05
C ALA A 322 6.94 -9.06 -3.03
N GLY A 323 5.65 -9.35 -3.11
CA GLY A 323 5.18 -10.73 -3.31
C GLY A 323 5.58 -11.25 -4.69
N LYS A 324 6.10 -12.47 -4.72
CA LYS A 324 6.46 -13.14 -5.98
C LYS A 324 5.27 -13.90 -6.59
N PRO A 325 5.15 -13.97 -7.94
CA PRO A 325 5.91 -13.19 -8.91
C PRO A 325 5.51 -11.70 -8.89
N ALA A 326 6.50 -10.83 -8.99
CA ALA A 326 6.31 -9.39 -9.06
C ALA A 326 6.30 -8.94 -10.53
N ASP A 327 5.24 -8.28 -10.99
CA ASP A 327 5.03 -7.92 -12.40
C ASP A 327 6.18 -7.10 -13.01
N SER A 328 6.76 -6.16 -12.26
CA SER A 328 7.89 -5.37 -12.74
C SER A 328 9.13 -6.25 -12.95
N MET A 329 9.34 -7.23 -12.07
CA MET A 329 10.48 -8.14 -12.16
C MET A 329 10.30 -9.18 -13.27
N ALA A 330 9.07 -9.60 -13.55
CA ALA A 330 8.75 -10.51 -14.63
C ALA A 330 9.07 -9.94 -16.03
N ARG A 331 9.18 -8.62 -16.16
CA ARG A 331 9.57 -7.92 -17.40
C ARG A 331 11.08 -7.91 -17.65
N PHE A 332 11.89 -8.33 -16.69
CA PHE A 332 13.33 -8.41 -16.83
C PHE A 332 13.69 -9.71 -17.55
N SER A 333 14.84 -9.69 -18.25
CA SER A 333 15.35 -10.86 -18.96
C SER A 333 16.86 -10.97 -18.84
N ARG A 334 17.36 -12.18 -18.79
CA ARG A 334 18.80 -12.46 -18.90
C ARG A 334 19.36 -12.01 -20.25
N ALA A 335 18.54 -12.01 -21.31
CA ALA A 335 18.95 -11.47 -22.60
C ALA A 335 19.28 -9.98 -22.56
N ASP A 336 18.76 -9.25 -21.59
CA ASP A 336 19.12 -7.85 -21.33
C ASP A 336 20.42 -7.69 -20.53
N GLY A 337 21.14 -8.78 -20.22
CA GLY A 337 22.32 -8.76 -19.39
C GLY A 337 22.02 -8.55 -17.90
N LEU A 338 20.84 -8.91 -17.45
CA LEU A 338 20.41 -8.77 -16.06
C LEU A 338 20.29 -10.13 -15.37
N SER A 339 20.49 -10.15 -14.05
CA SER A 339 20.31 -11.37 -13.24
C SER A 339 19.84 -11.02 -11.83
N PHE A 340 19.15 -11.95 -11.19
CA PHE A 340 18.94 -11.88 -9.75
C PHE A 340 20.24 -12.23 -9.02
N LEU A 341 20.55 -11.48 -7.98
CA LEU A 341 21.70 -11.70 -7.12
C LEU A 341 21.24 -12.26 -5.77
N PRO A 342 21.85 -13.35 -5.28
CA PRO A 342 21.51 -13.88 -3.96
C PRO A 342 21.80 -12.88 -2.84
N ILE A 343 20.90 -12.86 -1.83
CA ILE A 343 21.10 -12.14 -0.58
C ILE A 343 21.38 -13.18 0.51
N PRO A 344 22.56 -13.17 1.17
CA PRO A 344 22.88 -14.16 2.19
C PRO A 344 22.00 -13.98 3.41
N TYR A 345 21.36 -15.07 3.86
CA TYR A 345 20.63 -15.12 5.10
C TYR A 345 21.52 -15.68 6.22
N GLY A 346 21.45 -15.10 7.41
CA GLY A 346 22.23 -15.53 8.56
C GLY A 346 21.81 -14.79 9.83
N SER A 347 22.59 -14.95 10.90
CA SER A 347 22.30 -14.39 12.23
C SER A 347 22.11 -12.87 12.22
N ALA A 348 22.76 -12.15 11.31
CA ALA A 348 22.60 -10.70 11.16
C ALA A 348 21.16 -10.29 10.78
N LEU A 349 20.45 -11.13 10.04
CA LEU A 349 19.13 -10.83 9.49
C LEU A 349 17.98 -11.59 10.17
N SER A 350 18.29 -12.71 10.85
CA SER A 350 17.28 -13.65 11.37
C SER A 350 16.30 -13.07 12.40
N ALA A 351 16.62 -11.93 13.01
CA ALA A 351 15.75 -11.28 13.98
C ALA A 351 14.50 -10.62 13.33
N ASP A 352 14.58 -10.23 12.05
CA ASP A 352 13.52 -9.47 11.40
C ASP A 352 13.13 -10.01 10.02
N PHE A 353 14.00 -10.83 9.41
CA PHE A 353 13.82 -11.37 8.07
C PHE A 353 13.76 -12.89 8.09
N LEU A 354 13.20 -13.46 7.04
CA LEU A 354 13.10 -14.89 6.82
C LEU A 354 13.93 -15.32 5.62
N PRO A 355 14.45 -16.56 5.56
CA PRO A 355 15.03 -17.10 4.36
C PRO A 355 13.96 -17.29 3.29
N ALA A 356 14.30 -17.00 2.03
CA ALA A 356 13.41 -17.16 0.89
C ALA A 356 14.19 -17.56 -0.37
N GLU A 357 13.47 -17.98 -1.39
CA GLU A 357 14.02 -18.34 -2.70
C GLU A 357 13.13 -17.80 -3.82
N LEU A 358 13.76 -17.36 -4.91
CA LEU A 358 13.10 -17.09 -6.19
C LEU A 358 13.38 -18.28 -7.11
N THR A 359 12.37 -18.75 -7.82
CA THR A 359 12.44 -19.97 -8.64
C THR A 359 12.22 -19.68 -10.13
N HIS A 360 12.50 -20.67 -10.97
CA HIS A 360 12.17 -20.60 -12.40
C HIS A 360 10.66 -20.33 -12.62
N ASP A 361 9.80 -20.99 -11.84
CA ASP A 361 8.34 -20.83 -11.99
C ASP A 361 7.89 -19.41 -11.69
N ASP A 362 8.59 -18.72 -10.75
CA ASP A 362 8.32 -17.31 -10.47
C ASP A 362 8.80 -16.40 -11.63
N TYR A 363 9.97 -16.71 -12.22
CA TYR A 363 10.66 -15.85 -13.19
C TYR A 363 11.38 -16.64 -14.29
N PRO A 364 10.68 -17.25 -15.25
CA PRO A 364 11.29 -18.11 -16.26
C PRO A 364 12.29 -17.41 -17.19
N ASN A 365 12.13 -16.09 -17.40
CA ASN A 365 13.05 -15.28 -18.20
C ASN A 365 14.34 -14.88 -17.45
N MET A 366 14.37 -15.02 -16.12
CA MET A 366 15.47 -14.58 -15.26
C MET A 366 16.21 -15.74 -14.60
N ILE A 367 15.52 -16.83 -14.28
CA ILE A 367 16.06 -17.97 -13.58
C ILE A 367 15.96 -19.20 -14.48
N PRO A 368 17.08 -19.88 -14.80
CA PRO A 368 17.04 -21.12 -15.58
C PRO A 368 16.26 -22.23 -14.88
N GLU A 369 15.71 -23.13 -15.67
CA GLU A 369 15.05 -24.34 -15.15
C GLU A 369 15.96 -25.12 -14.20
N GLY A 370 15.41 -25.60 -13.09
CA GLY A 370 16.15 -26.35 -12.07
C GLY A 370 17.07 -25.48 -11.18
N GLN A 371 17.09 -24.18 -11.36
CA GLN A 371 17.87 -23.26 -10.50
C GLN A 371 16.95 -22.45 -9.59
N THR A 372 17.50 -22.02 -8.46
CA THR A 372 16.88 -21.09 -7.52
C THR A 372 17.85 -19.99 -7.13
N VAL A 373 17.34 -18.84 -6.72
CA VAL A 373 18.13 -17.73 -6.17
C VAL A 373 17.73 -17.53 -4.71
N LYS A 374 18.67 -17.79 -3.80
CA LYS A 374 18.45 -17.55 -2.37
C LYS A 374 18.36 -16.07 -2.09
N THR A 375 17.38 -15.69 -1.29
CA THR A 375 17.13 -14.31 -0.89
C THR A 375 16.56 -14.25 0.52
N VAL A 376 16.16 -13.06 0.94
CA VAL A 376 15.45 -12.82 2.20
C VAL A 376 14.03 -12.36 1.94
N ALA A 377 13.16 -12.60 2.89
CA ALA A 377 11.79 -12.09 2.85
C ALA A 377 11.43 -11.35 4.13
N ASP A 378 10.51 -10.41 3.99
CA ASP A 378 9.87 -9.69 5.09
C ASP A 378 8.39 -10.08 5.20
N GLY A 379 7.84 -10.15 6.38
CA GLY A 379 6.45 -10.54 6.58
C GLY A 379 5.50 -9.37 6.31
N ALA A 380 4.54 -9.54 5.42
CA ALA A 380 3.43 -8.59 5.24
C ALA A 380 2.41 -8.76 6.37
N VAL A 381 1.93 -7.65 6.92
CA VAL A 381 0.95 -7.63 8.01
C VAL A 381 -0.13 -6.59 7.79
N LEU A 382 -1.36 -6.94 8.18
CA LEU A 382 -2.47 -6.00 8.39
C LEU A 382 -2.43 -5.52 9.83
N ILE A 383 -2.37 -4.21 10.00
CA ILE A 383 -2.43 -3.54 11.30
C ILE A 383 -3.68 -2.66 11.40
N ALA A 384 -4.16 -2.47 12.61
CA ALA A 384 -5.24 -1.54 12.91
C ALA A 384 -4.92 -0.73 14.15
N TYR A 385 -5.59 0.43 14.27
CA TYR A 385 -5.60 1.14 15.54
C TYR A 385 -6.43 0.34 16.58
N ASN A 386 -5.88 0.18 17.75
CA ASN A 386 -6.52 -0.58 18.85
C ASN A 386 -7.57 0.31 19.55
N TRP A 387 -8.74 0.46 18.93
CA TRP A 387 -9.85 1.24 19.44
C TRP A 387 -10.46 0.62 20.70
N PRO A 388 -10.91 1.43 21.66
CA PRO A 388 -11.76 0.94 22.77
C PRO A 388 -13.06 0.31 22.25
N LYS A 389 -13.59 -0.66 22.99
CA LYS A 389 -14.80 -1.44 22.59
C LYS A 389 -16.07 -0.60 22.42
N ASP A 390 -16.17 0.50 23.12
CA ASP A 390 -17.28 1.45 23.06
C ASP A 390 -17.16 2.45 21.90
N ASN A 391 -16.10 2.37 21.10
CA ASN A 391 -15.87 3.24 19.97
C ASN A 391 -16.51 2.66 18.69
N GLU A 392 -17.17 3.50 17.93
CA GLU A 392 -17.81 3.17 16.65
C GLU A 392 -16.81 2.57 15.63
N ARG A 393 -15.56 3.02 15.64
CA ARG A 393 -14.50 2.49 14.78
C ARG A 393 -14.08 1.08 15.17
N TYR A 394 -14.16 0.73 16.46
CA TYR A 394 -13.93 -0.66 16.88
C TYR A 394 -14.94 -1.60 16.20
N HIS A 395 -16.23 -1.25 16.21
CA HIS A 395 -17.28 -2.07 15.60
C HIS A 395 -17.11 -2.22 14.09
N ARG A 396 -16.69 -1.15 13.39
CA ARG A 396 -16.38 -1.24 11.96
C ARG A 396 -15.22 -2.16 11.65
N VAL A 397 -14.13 -2.06 12.41
CA VAL A 397 -12.97 -2.93 12.26
C VAL A 397 -13.32 -4.37 12.65
N GLU A 398 -14.16 -4.59 13.65
CA GLU A 398 -14.69 -5.89 14.01
C GLU A 398 -15.51 -6.52 12.88
N MET A 399 -16.41 -5.76 12.25
CA MET A 399 -17.14 -6.21 11.05
C MET A 399 -16.20 -6.64 9.92
N PHE A 400 -15.18 -5.83 9.66
CA PHE A 400 -14.15 -6.17 8.68
C PHE A 400 -13.42 -7.48 9.03
N VAL A 401 -12.98 -7.64 10.27
CA VAL A 401 -12.28 -8.85 10.73
C VAL A 401 -13.15 -10.09 10.55
N ASN A 402 -14.42 -10.01 10.96
CA ASN A 402 -15.36 -11.11 10.82
C ASN A 402 -15.58 -11.49 9.34
N ALA A 403 -15.79 -10.49 8.48
CA ALA A 403 -15.97 -10.72 7.04
C ALA A 403 -14.71 -11.28 6.39
N PHE A 404 -13.54 -10.72 6.69
CA PHE A 404 -12.27 -11.15 6.12
C PHE A 404 -11.90 -12.58 6.51
N PHE A 405 -11.99 -12.90 7.80
CA PHE A 405 -11.59 -14.22 8.30
C PHE A 405 -12.56 -15.31 7.84
N SER A 406 -13.86 -15.03 7.82
CA SER A 406 -14.87 -15.99 7.36
C SER A 406 -14.79 -16.28 5.85
N ARG A 407 -14.24 -15.36 5.07
CA ARG A 407 -14.17 -15.46 3.61
C ARG A 407 -12.75 -15.66 3.08
N ILE A 408 -11.80 -16.04 3.94
CA ILE A 408 -10.38 -16.20 3.54
C ILE A 408 -10.20 -17.14 2.34
N ALA A 409 -10.99 -18.19 2.23
CA ALA A 409 -10.93 -19.15 1.12
C ALA A 409 -11.25 -18.52 -0.25
N GLU A 410 -12.04 -17.44 -0.29
CA GLU A 410 -12.36 -16.75 -1.53
C GLU A 410 -11.12 -16.01 -2.10
N PHE A 411 -10.32 -15.40 -1.22
CA PHE A 411 -9.08 -14.73 -1.60
C PHE A 411 -8.04 -15.69 -2.17
N GLN A 412 -8.07 -16.96 -1.77
CA GLN A 412 -7.13 -17.97 -2.22
C GLN A 412 -7.42 -18.51 -3.62
N GLN A 413 -8.46 -18.00 -4.27
CA GLN A 413 -8.85 -18.39 -5.63
C GLN A 413 -8.53 -17.28 -6.65
N PRO A 414 -8.19 -17.62 -7.90
CA PRO A 414 -8.13 -16.63 -8.97
C PRO A 414 -9.45 -15.83 -9.10
N PRO A 415 -9.40 -14.55 -9.44
CA PRO A 415 -8.27 -13.77 -9.99
C PRO A 415 -7.44 -13.00 -8.95
N HIS A 416 -7.57 -13.31 -7.65
CA HIS A 416 -6.87 -12.61 -6.58
C HIS A 416 -5.36 -12.88 -6.59
N HIS A 417 -4.62 -12.05 -5.88
CA HIS A 417 -3.17 -12.15 -5.83
C HIS A 417 -2.71 -13.53 -5.33
N PRO A 418 -1.77 -14.24 -6.01
CA PRO A 418 -1.38 -15.61 -5.65
C PRO A 418 -0.88 -15.76 -4.21
N LYS A 419 -0.30 -14.72 -3.64
CA LYS A 419 0.18 -14.69 -2.26
C LYS A 419 -0.90 -14.92 -1.19
N TRP A 420 -2.16 -14.80 -1.53
CA TRP A 420 -3.25 -15.14 -0.60
C TRP A 420 -3.24 -16.61 -0.20
N ALA A 421 -2.72 -17.51 -1.04
CA ALA A 421 -2.56 -18.92 -0.71
C ALA A 421 -1.58 -19.18 0.45
N GLU A 422 -0.68 -18.22 0.75
CA GLU A 422 0.26 -18.30 1.87
C GLU A 422 -0.32 -17.81 3.20
N VAL A 423 -1.50 -17.19 3.21
CA VAL A 423 -2.07 -16.56 4.40
C VAL A 423 -2.53 -17.62 5.40
N ASN A 424 -1.96 -17.53 6.59
CA ASN A 424 -2.39 -18.31 7.75
C ASN A 424 -2.89 -17.36 8.85
N LEU A 425 -4.20 -17.32 9.07
CA LEU A 425 -4.83 -16.43 10.04
C LEU A 425 -4.35 -16.66 11.48
N ASN A 426 -3.85 -17.88 11.80
CA ASN A 426 -3.31 -18.20 13.13
C ASN A 426 -1.86 -17.69 13.33
N ALA A 427 -1.15 -17.30 12.27
CA ALA A 427 0.23 -16.86 12.38
C ALA A 427 0.35 -15.62 13.28
N ASN A 428 1.28 -15.66 14.22
CA ASN A 428 1.57 -14.57 15.14
C ASN A 428 2.71 -13.68 14.60
N VAL A 429 2.71 -12.43 15.03
CA VAL A 429 3.84 -11.53 14.92
C VAL A 429 4.45 -11.37 16.31
N GLU A 430 5.66 -11.89 16.48
CA GLU A 430 6.32 -11.93 17.78
C GLU A 430 6.44 -10.53 18.40
N GLY A 431 6.08 -10.42 19.66
CA GLY A 431 6.13 -9.16 20.40
C GLY A 431 4.98 -8.20 20.11
N TRP A 432 4.06 -8.50 19.22
CA TRP A 432 2.91 -7.65 18.91
C TRP A 432 1.60 -8.29 19.36
N LYS A 433 0.71 -7.46 19.90
CA LYS A 433 -0.63 -7.93 20.29
C LYS A 433 -1.49 -8.10 19.06
N ARG A 434 -2.24 -9.20 19.02
CA ARG A 434 -3.31 -9.38 18.05
C ARG A 434 -4.48 -8.48 18.43
N LEU A 435 -5.15 -7.92 17.43
CA LEU A 435 -6.37 -7.14 17.62
C LEU A 435 -7.45 -8.02 18.26
N GLU A 436 -8.15 -7.49 19.24
CA GLU A 436 -9.09 -8.29 20.04
C GLU A 436 -10.18 -8.96 19.20
N PRO A 437 -10.86 -8.31 18.23
CA PRO A 437 -11.80 -8.99 17.34
C PRO A 437 -11.18 -10.16 16.59
N ALA A 438 -9.95 -10.04 16.11
CA ALA A 438 -9.25 -11.11 15.42
C ALA A 438 -8.91 -12.28 16.37
N GLN A 439 -8.45 -11.97 17.58
CA GLN A 439 -8.17 -13.00 18.58
C GLN A 439 -9.44 -13.75 19.01
N ARG A 440 -10.53 -13.03 19.20
CA ARG A 440 -11.82 -13.63 19.57
C ARG A 440 -12.35 -14.53 18.44
N TRP A 441 -12.36 -14.05 17.20
CA TRP A 441 -12.80 -14.86 16.06
C TRP A 441 -12.02 -16.19 15.97
N LEU A 442 -10.68 -16.13 16.12
CA LEU A 442 -9.84 -17.33 16.11
C LEU A 442 -10.18 -18.28 17.29
N SER A 443 -10.40 -17.74 18.47
CA SER A 443 -10.77 -18.55 19.65
C SER A 443 -12.12 -19.22 19.47
N ASP A 444 -13.08 -18.57 18.82
CA ASP A 444 -14.43 -19.10 18.60
C ASP A 444 -14.45 -20.17 17.49
N HIS A 445 -13.57 -20.08 16.50
CA HIS A 445 -13.55 -20.97 15.33
C HIS A 445 -12.50 -22.08 15.43
N PHE A 446 -11.46 -21.90 16.24
CA PHE A 446 -10.42 -22.89 16.48
C PHE A 446 -10.33 -23.22 17.99
N SER A 447 -10.36 -24.49 18.35
CA SER A 447 -10.13 -24.85 19.75
C SER A 447 -8.73 -24.41 20.19
N THR A 448 -8.60 -24.02 21.47
CA THR A 448 -7.31 -23.57 22.03
C THR A 448 -6.22 -24.64 21.86
N ALA A 449 -6.57 -25.92 21.95
CA ALA A 449 -5.66 -27.04 21.70
C ALA A 449 -5.18 -27.09 20.25
N THR A 450 -6.06 -26.83 19.27
CA THR A 450 -5.70 -26.80 17.85
C THR A 450 -4.81 -25.61 17.51
N LEU A 451 -5.04 -24.45 18.13
CA LEU A 451 -4.22 -23.25 17.95
C LEU A 451 -2.77 -23.46 18.46
N ASP A 452 -2.63 -24.03 19.66
CA ASP A 452 -1.32 -24.33 20.26
C ASP A 452 -0.56 -25.39 19.43
N GLU A 453 -1.25 -26.42 18.96
CA GLU A 453 -0.66 -27.44 18.09
C GLU A 453 -0.21 -26.92 16.76
N ARG A 454 -0.97 -26.02 16.15
CA ARG A 454 -0.62 -25.37 14.88
C ARG A 454 0.60 -24.45 15.04
N GLN A 455 0.68 -23.71 16.13
CA GLN A 455 1.82 -22.86 16.44
C GLN A 455 3.10 -23.68 16.69
N ARG A 456 2.99 -24.83 17.37
CA ARG A 456 4.09 -25.78 17.55
C ARG A 456 4.53 -26.40 16.23
N PHE A 457 3.58 -26.73 15.34
CA PHE A 457 3.89 -27.23 14.01
C PHE A 457 4.65 -26.19 13.17
N GLU A 458 4.20 -24.94 13.14
CA GLU A 458 4.89 -23.85 12.43
C GLU A 458 6.29 -23.60 12.97
N THR A 459 6.45 -23.61 14.29
CA THR A 459 7.76 -23.51 14.95
C THR A 459 8.67 -24.66 14.55
N TYR A 460 8.14 -25.89 14.50
CA TYR A 460 8.87 -27.07 14.07
C TYR A 460 9.28 -26.99 12.60
N VAL A 461 8.38 -26.62 11.68
CA VAL A 461 8.67 -26.49 10.26
C VAL A 461 9.71 -25.39 10.01
N ASN A 462 9.61 -24.27 10.69
CA ASN A 462 10.58 -23.19 10.60
C ASN A 462 11.96 -23.59 11.15
N ALA A 463 12.02 -24.33 12.25
CA ALA A 463 13.26 -24.86 12.82
C ALA A 463 13.94 -25.88 11.88
N GLN A 464 13.15 -26.74 11.22
CA GLN A 464 13.66 -27.69 10.23
C GLN A 464 14.23 -26.99 8.98
N ARG A 465 13.59 -25.91 8.51
CA ARG A 465 14.07 -25.06 7.41
C ARG A 465 15.39 -24.39 7.75
N VAL A 466 15.55 -23.93 8.99
CA VAL A 466 16.79 -23.28 9.47
C VAL A 466 17.95 -24.30 9.64
N SER A 467 17.65 -25.56 10.00
CA SER A 467 18.66 -26.59 10.22
C SER A 467 19.18 -27.29 8.97
N GLY A 468 18.72 -26.88 7.77
CA GLY A 468 19.23 -27.43 6.50
C GLY A 468 18.89 -28.89 6.21
N ASN A 469 17.92 -29.47 6.90
CA ASN A 469 17.50 -30.85 6.69
C ASN A 469 16.54 -30.92 5.49
N ASN A 470 17.12 -31.11 4.30
CA ASN A 470 16.46 -31.06 2.98
C ASN A 470 15.45 -32.19 2.68
N ALA A 471 15.07 -33.01 3.65
CA ALA A 471 14.17 -34.15 3.42
C ALA A 471 12.70 -33.73 3.12
N LEU A 472 12.34 -32.47 3.38
CA LEU A 472 11.00 -31.93 3.10
C LEU A 472 10.93 -31.00 1.90
N ALA A 473 12.04 -30.80 1.19
CA ALA A 473 12.16 -29.85 0.08
C ALA A 473 11.92 -30.46 -1.30
N SER A 474 11.77 -31.77 -1.41
CA SER A 474 11.77 -32.50 -2.69
C SER A 474 10.42 -33.07 -3.12
N GLU A 475 9.35 -32.81 -2.38
CA GLU A 475 7.99 -33.21 -2.83
C GLU A 475 7.15 -31.97 -3.20
N PRO A 476 6.25 -32.09 -4.22
CA PRO A 476 5.30 -31.01 -4.54
C PRO A 476 4.50 -30.68 -3.29
N ARG A 477 4.49 -29.41 -2.88
CA ARG A 477 3.95 -28.91 -1.63
C ARG A 477 2.46 -29.28 -1.50
N PRO A 478 2.07 -30.15 -0.57
CA PRO A 478 0.71 -30.10 -0.08
C PRO A 478 0.54 -28.73 0.59
N GLU A 479 -0.59 -28.08 0.35
CA GLU A 479 -0.99 -26.83 1.00
C GLU A 479 -0.70 -26.90 2.50
N GLY A 480 -0.25 -25.84 3.14
CA GLY A 480 0.17 -25.84 4.56
C GLY A 480 -0.90 -26.42 5.51
N GLU A 481 -2.17 -26.34 5.12
CA GLU A 481 -3.29 -26.99 5.81
C GLU A 481 -3.25 -28.52 5.65
N ALA A 482 -2.92 -29.08 4.50
CA ALA A 482 -2.80 -30.51 4.29
C ALA A 482 -1.67 -31.11 5.13
N LEU A 483 -0.50 -30.44 5.17
CA LEU A 483 0.63 -30.81 6.05
C LEU A 483 0.26 -30.73 7.53
N PHE A 484 -0.52 -29.74 7.93
CA PHE A 484 -1.00 -29.65 9.30
C PHE A 484 -2.00 -30.76 9.63
N GLN A 485 -2.90 -31.10 8.74
CA GLN A 485 -3.81 -32.23 8.92
C GLN A 485 -3.06 -33.58 8.95
N GLU A 486 -2.03 -33.76 8.13
CA GLU A 486 -1.13 -34.92 8.23
C GLU A 486 -0.40 -34.98 9.57
N PHE A 487 0.12 -33.85 10.05
CA PHE A 487 0.72 -33.76 11.40
C PHE A 487 -0.26 -34.13 12.50
N LEU A 488 -1.51 -33.64 12.47
CA LEU A 488 -2.53 -34.00 13.42
C LEU A 488 -2.89 -35.49 13.36
N ASN A 489 -2.98 -36.06 12.15
CA ASN A 489 -3.22 -37.48 11.94
C ASN A 489 -2.06 -38.34 12.44
N TRP A 490 -0.83 -37.96 12.13
CA TRP A 490 0.39 -38.60 12.64
C TRP A 490 0.42 -38.61 14.19
N LYS A 491 0.06 -37.50 14.82
CA LYS A 491 0.00 -37.40 16.28
C LYS A 491 -1.09 -38.31 16.90
N ARG A 492 -2.25 -38.43 16.24
CA ARG A 492 -3.33 -39.31 16.69
C ARG A 492 -2.97 -40.81 16.59
N THR A 493 -2.11 -41.16 15.63
CA THR A 493 -1.70 -42.58 15.43
C THR A 493 -0.56 -43.01 16.34
N ARG A 494 0.15 -42.08 16.97
CA ARG A 494 1.14 -42.38 18.01
C ARG A 494 0.50 -42.32 19.39
N LYS A 495 0.21 -43.49 19.99
CA LYS A 495 -0.09 -43.57 21.41
C LYS A 495 1.12 -43.08 22.22
N PRO A 496 0.92 -42.33 23.32
CA PRO A 496 2.00 -42.03 24.25
C PRO A 496 2.58 -43.32 24.79
N GLN A 497 3.92 -43.48 24.64
CA GLN A 497 4.67 -44.48 25.41
C GLN A 497 4.84 -43.98 26.83
#